data_7f3db7ea621effca835e68fd36a56fe3
#
_entry.id   7f3db7ea621effca835e68fd36a56fe3
#
_cell.length_a   1.000
_cell.length_b   1.000
_cell.length_c   1.000
_cell.angle_alpha   90.00
_cell.angle_beta   90.00
_cell.angle_gamma   90.00
#
_symmetry.space_group_name_H-M   'P 1'
#
loop_
_entity.id
_entity.type
_entity.pdbx_description
1 polymer ?
#
loop_
_entity_poly.entity_id
_entity_poly.type
_entity_poly.pdbx_seq_one_letter_code
_entity_poly.pdbx_strand_id
1 'polypeptide(L)'
;RIVDGCGGPFSFISSHAANSFSLVFFIALLFRNYWWFVYLFSWAVLVGFSRIYLGVHYPFDILGGMFWGLFVSLLVYYIYIIKIKKFDWLWFGWLVLVVVWNFRYPDIPAIADVLVAIILSLLVITIKKRNT
;
A
#
# COMPACT_ATOMS: atom_id res chain seq x y z
N ARG A 1 -22.57 -0.19 -14.69
CA ARG A 1 -21.75 1.02 -14.41
C ARG A 1 -22.41 1.74 -13.24
N ILE A 2 -21.85 1.61 -12.05
CA ILE A 2 -22.51 2.09 -10.82
C ILE A 2 -22.12 3.54 -10.49
N VAL A 3 -21.02 4.04 -11.07
CA VAL A 3 -20.56 5.42 -10.86
C VAL A 3 -20.14 6.04 -12.18
N ASP A 4 -20.89 7.04 -12.63
CA ASP A 4 -20.48 7.86 -13.76
C ASP A 4 -19.36 8.81 -13.32
N GLY A 5 -18.19 8.69 -13.95
CA GLY A 5 -17.08 9.62 -13.79
C GLY A 5 -15.81 9.09 -13.15
N CYS A 6 -15.78 7.86 -12.66
CA CYS A 6 -14.55 7.25 -12.18
C CYS A 6 -13.92 6.40 -13.28
N GLY A 7 -12.76 6.80 -13.73
CA GLY A 7 -11.94 6.08 -14.70
C GLY A 7 -12.20 6.53 -16.14
N GLY A 8 -11.47 7.53 -16.59
CA GLY A 8 -11.30 7.79 -18.01
C GLY A 8 -10.66 6.57 -18.71
N PRO A 9 -10.57 6.54 -20.04
CA PRO A 9 -10.05 5.42 -20.82
C PRO A 9 -8.60 5.01 -20.52
N PHE A 10 -7.93 5.71 -19.60
CA PHE A 10 -6.53 5.51 -19.21
C PHE A 10 -6.34 5.16 -17.73
N SER A 11 -7.32 4.53 -17.08
CA SER A 11 -7.20 4.13 -15.66
C SER A 11 -6.39 2.83 -15.44
N PHE A 12 -5.52 2.47 -16.38
CA PHE A 12 -4.63 1.32 -16.21
C PHE A 12 -3.69 1.52 -15.04
N ILE A 13 -3.62 0.52 -14.19
CA ILE A 13 -3.05 0.39 -12.86
C ILE A 13 -3.89 1.10 -11.80
N SER A 14 -4.61 0.29 -11.01
CA SER A 14 -5.29 0.77 -9.83
C SER A 14 -4.28 1.26 -8.78
N SER A 15 -4.28 2.56 -8.51
CA SER A 15 -3.41 3.15 -7.48
C SER A 15 -3.67 2.58 -6.08
N HIS A 16 -4.93 2.28 -5.77
CA HIS A 16 -5.30 1.65 -4.50
C HIS A 16 -4.71 0.24 -4.37
N ALA A 17 -4.80 -0.56 -5.43
CA ALA A 17 -4.18 -1.88 -5.45
C ALA A 17 -2.65 -1.76 -5.35
N ALA A 18 -2.02 -0.89 -6.14
CA ALA A 18 -0.58 -0.69 -6.11
C ALA A 18 -0.08 -0.31 -4.72
N ASN A 19 -0.73 0.64 -4.04
CA ASN A 19 -0.36 1.07 -2.70
C ASN A 19 -0.57 -0.04 -1.66
N SER A 20 -1.71 -0.73 -1.69
CA SER A 20 -2.00 -1.81 -0.75
C SER A 20 -1.02 -2.96 -0.89
N PHE A 21 -0.76 -3.43 -2.10
CA PHE A 21 0.19 -4.51 -2.34
C PHE A 21 1.64 -4.10 -2.09
N SER A 22 2.02 -2.84 -2.38
CA SER A 22 3.34 -2.32 -2.04
C SER A 22 3.60 -2.38 -0.54
N LEU A 23 2.63 -1.96 0.27
CA LEU A 23 2.71 -2.03 1.73
C LEU A 23 2.86 -3.48 2.22
N VAL A 24 2.04 -4.39 1.71
CA VAL A 24 2.06 -5.82 2.08
C VAL A 24 3.42 -6.44 1.78
N PHE A 25 3.92 -6.28 0.56
CA PHE A 25 5.20 -6.86 0.15
C PHE A 25 6.36 -6.24 0.93
N PHE A 26 6.35 -4.95 1.18
CA PHE A 26 7.38 -4.30 1.96
C PHE A 26 7.42 -4.79 3.41
N ILE A 27 6.27 -4.92 4.07
CA ILE A 27 6.17 -5.48 5.43
C ILE A 27 6.62 -6.94 5.43
N ALA A 28 6.22 -7.74 4.44
CA ALA A 28 6.64 -9.13 4.31
C ALA A 28 8.16 -9.28 4.20
N LEU A 29 8.81 -8.43 3.39
CA LEU A 29 10.27 -8.41 3.24
C LEU A 29 10.97 -8.00 4.52
N LEU A 30 10.38 -7.09 5.29
CA LEU A 30 10.97 -6.54 6.51
C LEU A 30 10.89 -7.52 7.69
N PHE A 31 9.73 -8.10 7.91
CA PHE A 31 9.47 -8.96 9.09
C PHE A 31 9.66 -10.44 8.82
N ARG A 32 9.61 -10.87 7.57
CA ARG A 32 9.76 -12.27 7.13
C ARG A 32 8.87 -13.25 7.92
N ASN A 33 7.70 -12.81 8.34
CA ASN A 33 6.73 -13.61 9.07
C ASN A 33 5.57 -13.98 8.16
N TYR A 34 5.35 -15.28 7.98
CA TYR A 34 4.34 -15.83 7.09
C TYR A 34 2.91 -15.42 7.48
N TRP A 35 2.57 -15.40 8.75
CA TRP A 35 1.23 -15.08 9.21
C TRP A 35 0.85 -13.62 8.96
N TRP A 36 1.80 -12.71 9.17
CA TRP A 36 1.62 -11.30 8.83
C TRP A 36 1.42 -11.10 7.33
N PHE A 37 2.18 -11.84 6.53
CA PHE A 37 2.01 -11.80 5.08
C PHE A 37 0.61 -12.26 4.66
N VAL A 38 0.15 -13.41 5.13
CA VAL A 38 -1.17 -13.95 4.79
C VAL A 38 -2.28 -12.99 5.17
N TYR A 39 -2.24 -12.45 6.39
CA TYR A 39 -3.25 -11.51 6.88
C TYR A 39 -3.31 -10.23 6.03
N LEU A 40 -2.17 -9.58 5.82
CA LEU A 40 -2.09 -8.33 5.07
C LEU A 40 -2.36 -8.52 3.58
N PHE A 41 -1.95 -9.66 3.02
CA PHE A 41 -2.22 -10.00 1.62
C PHE A 41 -3.72 -10.21 1.40
N SER A 42 -4.39 -10.90 2.31
CA SER A 42 -5.85 -11.06 2.25
C SER A 42 -6.58 -9.71 2.30
N TRP A 43 -6.10 -8.80 3.14
CA TRP A 43 -6.62 -7.43 3.19
C TRP A 43 -6.41 -6.69 1.85
N ALA A 44 -5.22 -6.75 1.25
CA ALA A 44 -4.96 -6.11 -0.03
C ALA A 44 -5.81 -6.67 -1.17
N VAL A 45 -6.06 -7.99 -1.16
CA VAL A 45 -6.98 -8.65 -2.10
C VAL A 45 -8.41 -8.13 -1.93
N LEU A 46 -8.89 -7.98 -0.70
CA LEU A 46 -10.22 -7.42 -0.43
C LEU A 46 -10.33 -5.97 -0.90
N VAL A 47 -9.29 -5.16 -0.70
CA VAL A 47 -9.23 -3.78 -1.25
C VAL A 47 -9.30 -3.82 -2.77
N GLY A 48 -8.52 -4.66 -3.44
CA GLY A 48 -8.57 -4.83 -4.89
C GLY A 48 -9.95 -5.27 -5.38
N PHE A 49 -10.54 -6.26 -4.71
CA PHE A 49 -11.88 -6.76 -5.04
C PHE A 49 -12.95 -5.68 -4.87
N SER A 50 -12.86 -4.84 -3.86
CA SER A 50 -13.80 -3.73 -3.66
C SER A 50 -13.81 -2.77 -4.85
N ARG A 51 -12.67 -2.55 -5.52
CA ARG A 51 -12.57 -1.69 -6.71
C ARG A 51 -13.23 -2.31 -7.94
N ILE A 52 -13.13 -3.62 -8.08
CA ILE A 52 -13.85 -4.36 -9.12
C ILE A 52 -15.36 -4.31 -8.84
N TYR A 53 -15.76 -4.56 -7.60
CA TYR A 53 -17.17 -4.54 -7.20
C TYR A 53 -17.82 -3.17 -7.42
N LEU A 54 -17.12 -2.07 -7.15
CA LEU A 54 -17.56 -0.71 -7.43
C LEU A 54 -17.59 -0.37 -8.92
N GLY A 55 -17.09 -1.25 -9.79
CA GLY A 55 -17.07 -1.06 -11.24
C GLY A 55 -16.09 0.02 -11.72
N VAL A 56 -15.14 0.43 -10.87
CA VAL A 56 -14.17 1.49 -11.19
C VAL A 56 -12.88 0.98 -11.83
N HIS A 57 -12.57 -0.32 -11.67
CA HIS A 57 -11.40 -0.97 -12.24
C HIS A 57 -11.69 -2.36 -12.77
N TYR A 58 -10.95 -2.77 -13.79
CA TYR A 58 -10.94 -4.13 -14.29
C TYR A 58 -9.98 -5.03 -13.48
N PRO A 59 -10.18 -6.36 -13.49
CA PRO A 59 -9.27 -7.29 -12.82
C PRO A 59 -7.80 -7.12 -13.22
N PHE A 60 -7.54 -6.81 -14.49
CA PHE A 60 -6.18 -6.57 -14.98
C PHE A 60 -5.53 -5.30 -14.39
N ASP A 61 -6.32 -4.30 -14.03
CA ASP A 61 -5.81 -3.08 -13.37
C ASP A 61 -5.33 -3.39 -11.95
N ILE A 62 -5.99 -4.32 -11.28
CA ILE A 62 -5.61 -4.80 -9.94
C ILE A 62 -4.35 -5.66 -10.01
N LEU A 63 -4.27 -6.57 -11.00
CA LEU A 63 -3.06 -7.36 -11.23
C LEU A 63 -1.86 -6.46 -11.58
N GLY A 64 -2.06 -5.49 -12.45
CA GLY A 64 -1.04 -4.48 -12.77
C GLY A 64 -0.59 -3.72 -11.52
N GLY A 65 -1.54 -3.32 -10.66
CA GLY A 65 -1.26 -2.69 -9.38
C GLY A 65 -0.45 -3.59 -8.43
N MET A 66 -0.77 -4.87 -8.38
CA MET A 66 -0.02 -5.85 -7.58
C MET A 66 1.44 -5.99 -8.05
N PHE A 67 1.68 -6.15 -9.36
CA PHE A 67 3.03 -6.23 -9.90
C PHE A 67 3.82 -4.94 -9.67
N TRP A 68 3.19 -3.80 -9.89
CA TRP A 68 3.80 -2.50 -9.62
C TRP A 68 4.13 -2.32 -8.14
N GLY A 69 3.21 -2.70 -7.25
CA GLY A 69 3.42 -2.69 -5.81
C GLY A 69 4.59 -3.58 -5.37
N LEU A 70 4.72 -4.77 -5.95
CA LEU A 70 5.86 -5.65 -5.71
C LEU A 70 7.18 -4.99 -6.16
N PHE A 71 7.21 -4.45 -7.37
CA PHE A 71 8.40 -3.78 -7.91
C PHE A 71 8.85 -2.61 -7.01
N VAL A 72 7.93 -1.74 -6.63
CA VAL A 72 8.22 -0.59 -5.76
C VAL A 72 8.71 -1.06 -4.38
N SER A 73 8.09 -2.08 -3.79
CA SER A 73 8.49 -2.59 -2.48
C SER A 73 9.90 -3.21 -2.50
N LEU A 74 10.25 -3.94 -3.56
CA LEU A 74 11.60 -4.49 -3.75
C LEU A 74 12.64 -3.37 -3.89
N LEU A 75 12.33 -2.35 -4.67
CA LEU A 75 13.22 -1.20 -4.87
C LEU A 75 13.46 -0.45 -3.56
N VAL A 76 12.39 -0.15 -2.82
CA VAL A 76 12.49 0.55 -1.52
C VAL A 76 13.23 -0.31 -0.49
N TYR A 77 12.96 -1.61 -0.45
CA TYR A 77 13.66 -2.54 0.45
C TYR A 77 15.16 -2.64 0.12
N TYR A 78 15.51 -2.67 -1.15
CA TYR A 78 16.90 -2.66 -1.61
C TYR A 78 17.63 -1.39 -1.17
N ILE A 79 17.02 -0.22 -1.39
CA ILE A 79 17.56 1.07 -0.95
C ILE A 79 17.70 1.12 0.57
N TYR A 80 16.71 0.61 1.30
CA TYR A 80 16.72 0.54 2.76
C TYR A 80 17.89 -0.30 3.29
N ILE A 81 18.12 -1.49 2.74
CA ILE A 81 19.21 -2.37 3.18
C ILE A 81 20.58 -1.77 2.84
N ILE A 82 20.76 -1.23 1.64
CA ILE A 82 22.08 -0.79 1.19
C ILE A 82 22.49 0.56 1.77
N LYS A 83 21.57 1.51 1.82
CA LYS A 83 21.92 2.89 2.16
C LYS A 83 21.55 3.34 3.56
N ILE A 84 20.59 2.69 4.23
CA ILE A 84 19.94 3.32 5.38
C ILE A 84 19.78 2.38 6.58
N LYS A 85 20.73 1.48 6.81
CA LYS A 85 20.75 0.61 8.02
C LYS A 85 20.65 1.39 9.36
N LYS A 86 20.73 2.71 9.34
CA LYS A 86 20.77 3.57 10.54
C LYS A 86 19.58 4.54 10.68
N PHE A 87 18.59 4.59 9.75
CA PHE A 87 17.70 5.74 9.78
C PHE A 87 16.23 5.45 9.49
N ASP A 88 15.35 5.76 10.48
CA ASP A 88 13.89 5.59 10.42
C ASP A 88 13.15 6.66 9.57
N TRP A 89 13.87 7.61 8.93
CA TRP A 89 13.29 8.72 8.14
C TRP A 89 12.63 8.26 6.84
N LEU A 90 12.99 7.11 6.29
CA LEU A 90 12.31 6.58 5.10
C LEU A 90 10.87 6.15 5.41
N TRP A 91 10.63 5.63 6.60
CA TRP A 91 9.27 5.33 7.06
C TRP A 91 8.44 6.61 7.17
N PHE A 92 9.04 7.65 7.70
CA PHE A 92 8.40 8.95 7.80
C PHE A 92 8.16 9.55 6.41
N GLY A 93 9.13 9.50 5.51
CA GLY A 93 8.99 9.95 4.13
C GLY A 93 7.94 9.18 3.35
N TRP A 94 7.87 7.86 3.53
CA TRP A 94 6.86 7.03 2.90
C TRP A 94 5.46 7.32 3.46
N LEU A 95 5.34 7.49 4.75
CA LEU A 95 4.10 7.88 5.42
C LEU A 95 3.62 9.26 4.93
N VAL A 96 4.52 10.23 4.82
CA VAL A 96 4.22 11.56 4.27
C VAL A 96 3.77 11.45 2.81
N LEU A 97 4.43 10.65 1.98
CA LEU A 97 4.04 10.42 0.58
C LEU A 97 2.65 9.80 0.47
N VAL A 98 2.34 8.77 1.28
CA VAL A 98 1.01 8.14 1.30
C VAL A 98 -0.05 9.14 1.75
N VAL A 99 0.25 9.92 2.80
CA VAL A 99 -0.67 10.95 3.32
C VAL A 99 -0.90 12.04 2.27
N VAL A 100 0.15 12.60 1.67
CA VAL A 100 0.05 13.67 0.66
C VAL A 100 -0.68 13.17 -0.58
N TRP A 101 -0.43 11.94 -1.02
CA TRP A 101 -1.13 11.35 -2.17
C TRP A 101 -2.63 11.19 -1.92
N ASN A 102 -3.02 10.78 -0.72
CA ASN A 102 -4.42 10.63 -0.35
C ASN A 102 -5.14 11.98 -0.12
N PHE A 103 -4.43 13.02 0.31
CA PHE A 103 -5.01 14.38 0.46
C PHE A 103 -5.37 15.03 -0.88
N ARG A 104 -4.78 14.59 -1.98
CA ARG A 104 -5.07 15.15 -3.30
C ARG A 104 -6.40 14.67 -3.88
N TYR A 105 -7.00 13.63 -3.32
CA TYR A 105 -8.28 13.07 -3.76
C TYR A 105 -9.23 12.98 -2.57
N PRO A 106 -10.14 13.96 -2.38
CA PRO A 106 -10.97 14.13 -1.19
C PRO A 106 -12.19 13.19 -1.14
N ASP A 107 -12.06 11.95 -1.57
CA ASP A 107 -13.13 10.97 -1.37
C ASP A 107 -13.03 10.35 0.03
N ILE A 108 -14.17 10.34 0.74
CA ILE A 108 -14.30 9.87 2.13
C ILE A 108 -13.61 8.52 2.42
N PRO A 109 -13.51 7.56 1.47
CA PRO A 109 -12.71 6.36 1.66
C PRO A 109 -11.21 6.59 1.87
N ALA A 110 -10.66 7.70 1.36
CA ALA A 110 -9.25 8.03 1.51
C ALA A 110 -8.83 8.29 2.96
N ILE A 111 -9.73 8.81 3.80
CA ILE A 111 -9.45 9.06 5.22
C ILE A 111 -9.26 7.74 5.97
N ALA A 112 -10.07 6.73 5.68
CA ALA A 112 -9.95 5.42 6.29
C ALA A 112 -8.62 4.75 5.91
N ASP A 113 -8.20 4.84 4.65
CA ASP A 113 -6.93 4.30 4.16
C ASP A 113 -5.73 5.00 4.81
N VAL A 114 -5.80 6.33 5.01
CA VAL A 114 -4.79 7.11 5.72
C VAL A 114 -4.71 6.70 7.19
N LEU A 115 -5.84 6.57 7.87
CA LEU A 115 -5.88 6.15 9.28
C LEU A 115 -5.31 4.74 9.46
N VAL A 116 -5.65 3.81 8.58
CA VAL A 116 -5.10 2.45 8.58
C VAL A 116 -3.58 2.48 8.34
N ALA A 117 -3.10 3.27 7.39
CA ALA A 117 -1.67 3.42 7.11
C ALA A 117 -0.91 4.00 8.31
N ILE A 118 -1.48 5.01 8.99
CA ILE A 118 -0.90 5.60 10.20
C ILE A 118 -0.86 4.57 11.34
N ILE A 119 -1.95 3.86 11.61
CA ILE A 119 -2.03 2.86 12.68
C ILE A 119 -1.03 1.73 12.42
N LEU A 120 -0.96 1.20 11.19
CA LEU A 120 -0.01 0.17 10.83
C LEU A 120 1.44 0.64 10.95
N SER A 121 1.74 1.87 10.55
CA SER A 121 3.08 2.46 10.67
C SER A 121 3.50 2.62 12.14
N LEU A 122 2.59 3.08 13.00
CA LEU A 122 2.84 3.19 14.45
C LEU A 122 3.02 1.82 15.10
N LEU A 123 2.23 0.82 14.72
CA LEU A 123 2.38 -0.56 15.17
C LEU A 123 3.75 -1.13 14.80
N VAL A 124 4.18 -0.92 13.56
CA VAL A 124 5.49 -1.37 13.07
C VAL A 124 6.64 -0.73 13.85
N ILE A 125 6.58 0.57 14.09
CA ILE A 125 7.59 1.31 14.86
C ILE A 125 7.63 0.78 16.30
N THR A 126 6.48 0.53 16.92
CA THR A 126 6.36 0.05 18.30
C THR A 126 6.92 -1.37 18.44
N ILE A 127 6.60 -2.27 17.50
CA ILE A 127 7.10 -3.66 17.50
C ILE A 127 8.63 -3.68 17.29
N LYS A 128 9.14 -2.85 16.39
CA LYS A 128 10.58 -2.75 16.15
C LYS A 128 11.33 -2.25 17.38
N LYS A 129 10.80 -1.24 18.09
CA LYS A 129 11.39 -0.70 19.32
C LYS A 129 11.41 -1.72 20.47
N ARG A 130 10.49 -2.69 20.47
CA ARG A 130 10.43 -3.74 21.49
C ARG A 130 11.44 -4.89 21.24
N ASN A 131 11.88 -5.05 19.99
CA ASN A 131 12.78 -6.12 19.56
C ASN A 131 14.24 -5.66 19.39
N THR A 132 14.53 -4.39 19.63
CA THR A 132 15.90 -3.82 19.78
C THR A 132 16.20 -3.53 21.23
#